data_32403b1a9d2a9d7231eb23b8540822a9
#
_entry.id   32403b1a9d2a9d7231eb23b8540822a9
#
_cell.length_a   1.000
_cell.length_b   1.000
_cell.length_c   1.000
_cell.angle_alpha   90.00
_cell.angle_beta   90.00
_cell.angle_gamma   90.00
#
_symmetry.space_group_name_H-M   'P 1'
#
loop_
_entity.id
_entity.type
_entity.pdbx_description
1 polymer ?
#
loop_
_entity_poly.entity_id
_entity_poly.type
_entity_poly.pdbx_seq_one_letter_code
_entity_poly.pdbx_strand_id
1 'polypeptide(L)' 'MKVSEIREWDNVEISARLEELKEDYFRMRFQAATMTLDNPKILKGIRRDVARLKTVLREREVSANSKREVQS' A
#
# COMPACT_ATOMS: atom_id res chain seq x y z
N MET A 1 6.14 4.33 7.93
CA MET A 1 6.50 4.19 6.50
C MET A 1 6.38 5.53 5.82
N LYS A 2 7.44 6.00 5.20
CA LYS A 2 7.44 7.29 4.50
C LYS A 2 7.44 7.08 3.00
N VAL A 3 6.76 7.96 2.28
CA VAL A 3 6.69 7.88 0.81
C VAL A 3 8.08 7.95 0.19
N SER A 4 8.97 8.77 0.75
CA SER A 4 10.35 8.88 0.27
C SER A 4 11.10 7.55 0.34
N GLU A 5 10.85 6.75 1.36
CA GLU A 5 11.46 5.43 1.49
C GLU A 5 10.90 4.47 0.45
N ILE A 6 9.60 4.51 0.24
CA ILE A 6 8.93 3.65 -0.73
C ILE A 6 9.44 3.94 -2.15
N ARG A 7 9.71 5.19 -2.46
CA ARG A 7 10.22 5.56 -3.78
C ARG A 7 11.59 4.98 -4.10
N GLU A 8 12.34 4.58 -3.10
CA GLU A 8 13.62 3.91 -3.28
C GLU A 8 13.48 2.42 -3.57
N TRP A 9 12.31 1.84 -3.34
CA TRP A 9 12.07 0.42 -3.54
C TRP A 9 11.71 0.12 -4.99
N ASP A 10 12.05 -1.09 -5.45
CA ASP A 10 11.61 -1.53 -6.76
C ASP A 10 10.14 -2.00 -6.71
N ASN A 11 9.55 -2.23 -7.88
CA ASN A 11 8.15 -2.61 -7.96
C ASN A 11 7.86 -3.95 -7.30
N VAL A 12 8.80 -4.89 -7.38
CA VAL A 12 8.65 -6.21 -6.77
C VAL A 12 8.56 -6.07 -5.24
N GLU A 13 9.44 -5.26 -4.66
CA GLU A 13 9.44 -5.04 -3.21
C GLU A 13 8.17 -4.32 -2.75
N ILE A 14 7.74 -3.31 -3.49
CA ILE A 14 6.49 -2.59 -3.18
C ILE A 14 5.30 -3.55 -3.23
N SER A 15 5.23 -4.39 -4.25
CA SER A 15 4.14 -5.36 -4.40
C SER A 15 4.15 -6.39 -3.26
N ALA A 16 5.32 -6.86 -2.86
CA ALA A 16 5.44 -7.81 -1.75
C ALA A 16 4.96 -7.19 -0.44
N ARG A 17 5.37 -5.95 -0.17
CA ARG A 17 4.91 -5.24 1.02
C ARG A 17 3.42 -5.00 1.00
N LEU A 18 2.87 -4.67 -0.17
CA LEU A 18 1.45 -4.45 -0.33
C LEU A 18 0.65 -5.72 0.00
N GLU A 19 1.10 -6.87 -0.48
CA GLU A 19 0.44 -8.14 -0.18
C GLU A 19 0.52 -8.47 1.32
N GLU A 20 1.67 -8.25 1.96
CA GLU A 20 1.80 -8.46 3.40
C GLU A 20 0.83 -7.58 4.19
N LEU A 21 0.71 -6.32 3.83
CA LEU A 21 -0.18 -5.39 4.51
C LEU A 21 -1.64 -5.75 4.29
N LYS A 22 -2.00 -6.22 3.10
CA LYS A 22 -3.36 -6.68 2.83
C LYS A 22 -3.72 -7.89 3.69
N GLU A 23 -2.80 -8.84 3.83
CA GLU A 23 -3.00 -10.00 4.69
C GLU A 23 -3.15 -9.59 6.15
N ASP A 24 -2.29 -8.70 6.63
CA ASP A 24 -2.37 -8.19 7.99
C ASP A 24 -3.69 -7.48 8.25
N TYR A 25 -4.12 -6.65 7.31
CA TYR A 25 -5.37 -5.93 7.41
C TYR A 25 -6.55 -6.90 7.49
N PHE A 26 -6.56 -7.91 6.64
CA PHE A 26 -7.62 -8.91 6.62
C PHE A 26 -7.64 -9.69 7.94
N ARG A 27 -6.48 -10.09 8.42
CA ARG A 27 -6.37 -10.83 9.69
C ARG A 27 -6.86 -9.98 10.85
N MET A 28 -6.50 -8.71 10.88
CA MET A 28 -6.94 -7.82 11.95
C MET A 28 -8.41 -7.52 11.90
N ARG A 29 -8.99 -7.42 10.71
CA ARG A 29 -10.44 -7.27 10.58
C ARG A 29 -11.16 -8.52 11.07
N PHE A 30 -10.62 -9.68 10.79
CA PHE A 30 -11.19 -10.93 11.29
C PHE A 30 -11.16 -10.98 12.82
N GLN A 31 -10.04 -10.60 13.41
CA GLN A 31 -9.92 -10.53 14.87
C GLN A 31 -10.91 -9.54 15.46
N ALA A 32 -11.09 -8.40 14.84
CA ALA A 32 -12.04 -7.39 15.30
C ALA A 32 -13.48 -7.88 15.26
N ALA A 33 -13.81 -8.77 14.32
CA ALA A 33 -15.14 -9.34 14.20
C ALA A 33 -15.41 -10.42 15.23
N THR A 34 -14.38 -11.16 15.66
CA THR A 34 -14.53 -12.29 16.58
C THR A 34 -14.12 -11.96 18.01
N MET A 35 -13.25 -10.97 18.19
CA MET A 35 -12.73 -10.56 19.48
C MET A 35 -12.71 -9.03 19.52
N THR A 36 -12.75 -8.46 20.73
CA THR A 36 -12.67 -7.01 20.86
C THR A 36 -11.26 -6.55 20.52
N LEU A 37 -11.13 -5.78 19.46
CA LEU A 37 -9.87 -5.16 19.08
C LEU A 37 -9.77 -3.82 19.79
N ASP A 38 -8.82 -3.70 20.71
CA ASP A 38 -8.71 -2.52 21.56
C ASP A 38 -8.13 -1.30 20.86
N ASN A 39 -7.52 -1.48 19.69
CA ASN A 39 -6.81 -0.38 19.04
C ASN A 39 -7.19 -0.25 17.56
N PRO A 40 -8.25 0.51 17.26
CA PRO A 40 -8.64 0.76 15.87
C PRO A 40 -7.60 1.57 15.08
N LYS A 41 -6.66 2.23 15.76
CA LYS A 41 -5.59 2.97 15.09
C LYS A 41 -4.68 2.07 14.26
N ILE A 42 -4.53 0.81 14.65
CA ILE A 42 -3.73 -0.16 13.89
C ILE A 42 -4.31 -0.34 12.50
N LEU A 43 -5.63 -0.51 12.39
CA LEU A 43 -6.30 -0.67 11.11
C LEU A 43 -6.14 0.57 10.23
N LYS A 44 -6.28 1.75 10.82
CA LYS A 44 -6.09 3.01 10.11
C LYS A 44 -4.65 3.15 9.61
N GLY A 45 -3.68 2.76 10.42
CA GLY A 45 -2.28 2.79 10.05
C GLY A 45 -1.98 1.89 8.85
N ILE A 46 -2.50 0.67 8.86
CA ILE A 46 -2.32 -0.28 7.77
C ILE A 46 -2.96 0.26 6.49
N ARG A 47 -4.18 0.78 6.58
CA ARG A 47 -4.87 1.36 5.42
C ARG A 47 -4.07 2.52 4.83
N ARG A 48 -3.50 3.36 5.68
CA ARG A 48 -2.69 4.49 5.25
C ARG A 48 -1.43 4.01 4.52
N ASP A 49 -0.77 2.99 5.05
CA ASP A 49 0.43 2.43 4.44
C ASP A 49 0.12 1.78 3.09
N VAL A 50 -1.00 1.04 3.01
CA VAL A 50 -1.46 0.46 1.75
C VAL A 50 -1.71 1.57 0.71
N ALA A 51 -2.35 2.66 1.13
CA ALA A 51 -2.63 3.78 0.25
C ALA A 51 -1.33 4.41 -0.27
N ARG A 52 -0.32 4.54 0.59
CA ARG A 52 0.99 5.09 0.19
C ARG A 52 1.68 4.20 -0.84
N LEU A 53 1.68 2.89 -0.62
CA LEU A 53 2.27 1.95 -1.57
C LEU A 53 1.56 1.99 -2.92
N LYS A 54 0.24 1.99 -2.90
CA LYS A 54 -0.56 2.09 -4.12
C LYS A 54 -0.31 3.40 -4.85
N THR A 55 -0.18 4.49 -4.11
CA THR A 55 0.08 5.81 -4.69
C THR A 55 1.40 5.82 -5.45
N VAL A 56 2.46 5.27 -4.87
CA VAL A 56 3.77 5.22 -5.53
C VAL A 56 3.71 4.36 -6.79
N LEU A 57 3.06 3.19 -6.72
CA LEU A 57 2.89 2.33 -7.89
C LEU A 57 2.10 3.05 -8.99
N ARG A 58 1.04 3.74 -8.62
CA ARG A 58 0.22 4.48 -9.56
C ARG A 58 0.99 5.62 -10.21
N GLU A 59 1.80 6.35 -9.43
CA GLU A 59 2.64 7.41 -9.96
C GLU A 59 3.58 6.89 -11.03
N ARG A 60 4.19 5.72 -10.80
CA ARG A 60 5.09 5.09 -11.76
C ARG A 60 4.36 4.67 -13.03
N GLU A 61 3.17 4.12 -12.86
CA GLU A 61 2.33 3.70 -13.98
C GLU A 61 1.88 4.89 -14.81
N VAL A 62 1.41 5.95 -14.18
CA VAL A 62 0.98 7.17 -14.86
C VAL A 62 2.16 7.82 -15.59
N SER A 63 3.33 7.86 -14.95
CA SER A 63 4.52 8.41 -15.59
C SER A 63 4.89 7.64 -16.86
N ALA A 64 4.83 6.31 -16.80
CA ALA A 64 5.11 5.48 -17.99
C ALA A 64 4.08 5.72 -19.09
N ASN A 65 2.80 5.81 -18.71
CA ASN A 65 1.73 6.06 -19.68
C ASN A 65 1.82 7.46 -20.29
N SER A 66 2.20 8.45 -19.49
CA SER A 66 2.40 9.82 -19.98
C SER A 66 3.50 9.87 -21.05
N LYS A 67 4.58 9.13 -20.84
CA LYS A 67 5.64 9.05 -21.82
C LYS A 67 5.17 8.44 -23.13
N ARG A 68 4.31 7.43 -23.05
CA ARG A 68 3.74 6.81 -24.25
C ARG A 68 2.81 7.76 -24.98
N GLU A 69 1.99 8.50 -24.25
CA GLU A 69 1.07 9.46 -24.85
C GLU A 69 1.80 10.58 -25.57
N VAL A 70 2.89 11.05 -25.01
CA VAL A 70 3.70 12.09 -25.63
C VAL A 70 4.32 11.61 -26.94
N GLN A 71 4.60 10.33 -27.06
CA GLN A 71 5.17 9.76 -28.25
C GLN A 71 4.14 9.40 -29.33
N SER A 72 2.91 9.36 -28.95
CA SER A 72 1.83 9.13 -29.90
C SER A 72 1.28 10.46 -30.41
#